data_a34a21ea3144552cd2b479437b0ec864
#
_entry.id   a34a21ea3144552cd2b479437b0ec864
#
_cell.length_a   1.000
_cell.length_b   1.000
_cell.length_c   1.000
_cell.angle_alpha   90.00
_cell.angle_beta   90.00
_cell.angle_gamma   90.00
#
_symmetry.space_group_name_H-M   'P 1'
#
loop_
_entity.id
_entity.type
_entity.pdbx_description
1 polymer ?
#
loop_
_entity_poly.entity_id
_entity_poly.type
_entity_poly.pdbx_seq_one_letter_code
_entity_poly.pdbx_strand_id
1 'polypeptide(L)'
;DKFTGEQIIALDAIGKSKGILTHSYDVDREKLLMMIKGTVVENYKMVDFDNLKNEMDSLPAVHEEGSTKVVIDHCFDVKGVGTVVLGKVSRGNVKQYDTLKFLPNGDDVLVKSIQMHDDTVPEASSPGRVGLSVKGLSPDDVQRGDVLAAPDSLEIKHEITLDYRPNKYFREEIAENQTFIVSIGLQIKAAKIISMNPMKLSLVKPAVIDKDDVCVILKPESLAMRIVGSGKITG
;
A
#
# COMPACT_ATOMS: atom_id res chain seq x y z
N ASP A 1 -14.23 -18.64 -5.17
CA ASP A 1 -14.28 -18.18 -6.56
C ASP A 1 -12.92 -17.61 -7.01
N LYS A 2 -12.81 -17.15 -8.24
CA LYS A 2 -11.58 -16.56 -8.80
C LYS A 2 -11.12 -15.34 -8.02
N PHE A 3 -12.02 -14.47 -7.61
CA PHE A 3 -11.68 -13.23 -6.87
C PHE A 3 -11.12 -13.54 -5.49
N THR A 4 -11.70 -14.49 -4.78
CA THR A 4 -11.17 -14.96 -3.49
C THR A 4 -9.75 -15.51 -3.65
N GLY A 5 -9.49 -16.30 -4.69
CA GLY A 5 -8.15 -16.81 -4.99
C GLY A 5 -7.15 -15.69 -5.26
N GLU A 6 -7.51 -14.69 -6.06
CA GLU A 6 -6.64 -13.53 -6.31
C GLU A 6 -6.37 -12.69 -5.05
N GLN A 7 -7.36 -12.52 -4.17
CA GLN A 7 -7.16 -11.82 -2.88
C GLN A 7 -6.17 -12.54 -1.98
N ILE A 8 -6.28 -13.88 -1.89
CA ILE A 8 -5.32 -14.70 -1.14
C ILE A 8 -3.91 -14.54 -1.71
N ILE A 9 -3.75 -14.63 -3.02
CA ILE A 9 -2.45 -14.44 -3.68
C ILE A 9 -1.94 -13.00 -3.54
N ALA A 10 -2.82 -11.99 -3.52
CA ALA A 10 -2.43 -10.60 -3.27
C ALA A 10 -1.83 -10.43 -1.86
N LEU A 11 -2.48 -11.00 -0.84
CA LEU A 11 -1.96 -10.98 0.54
C LEU A 11 -0.61 -11.70 0.65
N ASP A 12 -0.46 -12.82 -0.05
CA ASP A 12 0.80 -13.57 -0.14
C ASP A 12 1.90 -12.75 -0.83
N ALA A 13 1.59 -12.14 -1.96
CA ALA A 13 2.50 -11.32 -2.76
C ALA A 13 3.07 -10.13 -1.98
N ILE A 14 2.25 -9.47 -1.15
CA ILE A 14 2.68 -8.34 -0.30
C ILE A 14 3.23 -8.79 1.07
N GLY A 15 3.27 -10.10 1.35
CA GLY A 15 3.84 -10.66 2.57
C GLY A 15 3.03 -10.36 3.84
N LYS A 16 1.70 -10.17 3.74
CA LYS A 16 0.81 -9.94 4.90
C LYS A 16 0.64 -11.23 5.71
N SER A 17 1.60 -11.52 6.59
CA SER A 17 1.66 -12.77 7.36
C SER A 17 0.76 -12.82 8.61
N LYS A 18 0.19 -11.67 9.03
CA LYS A 18 -0.71 -11.58 10.19
C LYS A 18 -2.09 -11.14 9.74
N GLY A 19 -3.11 -11.85 10.19
CA GLY A 19 -4.50 -11.53 9.88
C GLY A 19 -5.48 -12.45 10.62
N ILE A 20 -6.76 -12.15 10.47
CA ILE A 20 -7.86 -12.97 10.94
C ILE A 20 -8.60 -13.48 9.70
N LEU A 21 -8.91 -14.78 9.70
CA LEU A 21 -9.73 -15.41 8.68
C LEU A 21 -11.08 -15.79 9.29
N THR A 22 -12.15 -15.31 8.68
CA THR A 22 -13.51 -15.73 9.01
C THR A 22 -14.23 -16.18 7.74
N HIS A 23 -15.24 -16.99 7.87
CA HIS A 23 -16.07 -17.43 6.75
C HIS A 23 -17.53 -17.53 7.19
N SER A 24 -18.45 -17.41 6.22
CA SER A 24 -19.87 -17.66 6.45
C SER A 24 -20.16 -19.15 6.61
N TYR A 25 -21.31 -19.48 7.21
CA TYR A 25 -21.69 -20.88 7.54
C TYR A 25 -21.90 -21.78 6.33
N ASP A 26 -22.13 -21.20 5.15
CA ASP A 26 -22.32 -21.91 3.88
C ASP A 26 -21.03 -22.22 3.13
N VAL A 27 -19.87 -21.77 3.66
CA VAL A 27 -18.58 -22.03 3.03
C VAL A 27 -18.07 -23.42 3.39
N ASP A 28 -17.70 -24.19 2.37
CA ASP A 28 -16.98 -25.44 2.51
C ASP A 28 -15.58 -25.19 3.10
N ARG A 29 -15.44 -25.51 4.38
CA ARG A 29 -14.23 -25.27 5.15
C ARG A 29 -13.02 -26.05 4.60
N GLU A 30 -13.21 -27.27 4.13
CA GLU A 30 -12.11 -28.07 3.59
C GLU A 30 -11.58 -27.44 2.30
N LYS A 31 -12.48 -26.99 1.46
CA LYS A 31 -12.12 -26.27 0.23
C LYS A 31 -11.41 -24.96 0.51
N LEU A 32 -11.84 -24.21 1.54
CA LEU A 32 -11.16 -23.00 1.98
C LEU A 32 -9.73 -23.31 2.44
N LEU A 33 -9.54 -24.32 3.28
CA LEU A 33 -8.22 -24.76 3.76
C LEU A 33 -7.30 -25.18 2.62
N MET A 34 -7.84 -25.87 1.61
CA MET A 34 -7.06 -26.22 0.40
C MET A 34 -6.65 -24.97 -0.41
N MET A 35 -7.51 -23.95 -0.47
CA MET A 35 -7.20 -22.71 -1.21
C MET A 35 -6.10 -21.88 -0.56
N ILE A 36 -6.06 -21.82 0.78
CA ILE A 36 -5.07 -21.01 1.51
C ILE A 36 -3.75 -21.73 1.73
N LYS A 37 -3.71 -23.04 1.52
CA LYS A 37 -2.53 -23.89 1.78
C LYS A 37 -1.29 -23.40 1.01
N GLY A 38 -0.19 -23.23 1.73
CA GLY A 38 1.08 -22.76 1.18
C GLY A 38 1.10 -21.27 0.85
N THR A 39 0.16 -20.48 1.37
CA THR A 39 0.16 -19.01 1.33
C THR A 39 0.29 -18.44 2.75
N VAL A 40 0.56 -17.13 2.86
CA VAL A 40 0.62 -16.47 4.19
C VAL A 40 -0.69 -16.57 4.95
N VAL A 41 -1.83 -16.70 4.25
CA VAL A 41 -3.18 -16.78 4.84
C VAL A 41 -3.39 -18.08 5.60
N GLU A 42 -2.63 -19.15 5.31
CA GLU A 42 -2.66 -20.40 6.07
C GLU A 42 -2.35 -20.19 7.57
N ASN A 43 -1.54 -19.17 7.88
CA ASN A 43 -1.14 -18.83 9.26
C ASN A 43 -2.10 -17.87 9.97
N TYR A 44 -3.17 -17.45 9.30
CA TYR A 44 -4.13 -16.54 9.91
C TYR A 44 -4.96 -17.25 10.99
N LYS A 45 -5.27 -16.51 12.06
CA LYS A 45 -6.17 -17.02 13.09
C LYS A 45 -7.57 -17.18 12.51
N MET A 46 -8.09 -18.39 12.49
CA MET A 46 -9.48 -18.64 12.08
C MET A 46 -10.40 -18.35 13.26
N VAL A 47 -11.42 -17.51 13.03
CA VAL A 47 -12.35 -17.02 14.04
C VAL A 47 -13.77 -17.11 13.48
N ASP A 48 -14.70 -17.58 14.30
CA ASP A 48 -16.13 -17.56 13.97
C ASP A 48 -16.63 -16.11 13.84
N PHE A 49 -17.55 -15.88 12.93
CA PHE A 49 -18.04 -14.55 12.59
C PHE A 49 -18.56 -13.80 13.83
N ASP A 50 -19.25 -14.49 14.74
CA ASP A 50 -19.80 -13.91 15.97
C ASP A 50 -18.72 -13.39 16.94
N ASN A 51 -17.52 -13.96 16.87
CA ASN A 51 -16.37 -13.56 17.70
C ASN A 51 -15.42 -12.58 17.01
N LEU A 52 -15.65 -12.27 15.73
CA LEU A 52 -14.74 -11.44 14.92
C LEU A 52 -14.48 -10.07 15.56
N LYS A 53 -15.52 -9.40 16.03
CA LYS A 53 -15.38 -8.07 16.67
C LYS A 53 -14.50 -8.12 17.92
N ASN A 54 -14.75 -9.06 18.82
CA ASN A 54 -13.97 -9.21 20.05
C ASN A 54 -12.50 -9.51 19.74
N GLU A 55 -12.26 -10.34 18.74
CA GLU A 55 -10.91 -10.66 18.31
C GLU A 55 -10.20 -9.44 17.71
N MET A 56 -10.88 -8.66 16.87
CA MET A 56 -10.33 -7.42 16.29
C MET A 56 -10.03 -6.39 17.39
N ASP A 57 -10.91 -6.22 18.36
CA ASP A 57 -10.74 -5.27 19.47
C ASP A 57 -9.56 -5.67 20.39
N SER A 58 -9.19 -6.96 20.41
CA SER A 58 -8.06 -7.47 21.18
C SER A 58 -6.70 -7.30 20.51
N LEU A 59 -6.67 -6.94 19.21
CA LEU A 59 -5.42 -6.79 18.48
C LEU A 59 -4.69 -5.51 18.94
N PRO A 60 -3.40 -5.60 19.29
CA PRO A 60 -2.62 -4.42 19.62
C PRO A 60 -2.42 -3.55 18.38
N ALA A 61 -2.53 -2.24 18.54
CA ALA A 61 -2.08 -1.32 17.50
C ALA A 61 -0.56 -1.44 17.34
N VAL A 62 -0.12 -1.64 16.10
CA VAL A 62 1.32 -1.66 15.79
C VAL A 62 1.72 -0.25 15.39
N HIS A 63 2.55 0.39 16.23
CA HIS A 63 3.13 1.70 15.96
C HIS A 63 4.45 1.52 15.20
N GLU A 64 4.55 2.17 14.05
CA GLU A 64 5.79 2.25 13.29
C GLU A 64 6.51 3.55 13.66
N GLU A 65 7.63 3.43 14.38
CA GLU A 65 8.46 4.57 14.77
C GLU A 65 9.35 5.04 13.62
N GLY A 66 9.78 6.30 13.69
CA GLY A 66 10.73 6.90 12.74
C GLY A 66 10.22 8.20 12.12
N SER A 67 10.82 8.61 11.01
CA SER A 67 10.49 9.83 10.28
C SER A 67 9.05 9.79 9.76
N THR A 68 8.36 10.91 9.86
CA THR A 68 6.96 11.05 9.44
C THR A 68 6.75 10.58 8.01
N LYS A 69 5.75 9.69 7.81
CA LYS A 69 5.25 9.23 6.51
C LYS A 69 3.74 9.14 6.55
N VAL A 70 3.07 10.00 5.78
CA VAL A 70 1.62 9.97 5.58
C VAL A 70 1.32 9.57 4.15
N VAL A 71 0.72 8.40 3.96
CA VAL A 71 0.30 7.93 2.64
C VAL A 71 -1.06 8.52 2.31
N ILE A 72 -1.18 9.17 1.15
CA ILE A 72 -2.38 9.86 0.70
C ILE A 72 -3.35 8.86 0.05
N ASP A 73 -4.60 8.89 0.50
CA ASP A 73 -5.69 8.14 -0.13
C ASP A 73 -6.53 9.05 -1.04
N HIS A 74 -6.91 10.26 -0.55
CA HIS A 74 -7.67 11.26 -1.30
C HIS A 74 -7.17 12.67 -1.01
N CYS A 75 -7.35 13.57 -1.98
CA CYS A 75 -7.10 15.00 -1.82
C CYS A 75 -8.22 15.79 -2.52
N PHE A 76 -8.77 16.80 -1.86
CA PHE A 76 -9.87 17.63 -2.40
C PHE A 76 -9.94 18.97 -1.68
N ASP A 77 -10.61 19.92 -2.32
CA ASP A 77 -10.85 21.23 -1.72
C ASP A 77 -12.17 21.26 -0.95
N VAL A 78 -12.13 21.88 0.24
CA VAL A 78 -13.29 22.13 1.09
C VAL A 78 -13.53 23.63 1.21
N LYS A 79 -14.74 24.09 0.89
CA LYS A 79 -15.11 25.51 0.96
C LYS A 79 -14.87 26.06 2.37
N GLY A 80 -14.07 27.11 2.47
CA GLY A 80 -13.75 27.79 3.74
C GLY A 80 -12.58 27.15 4.51
N VAL A 81 -12.13 25.95 4.14
CA VAL A 81 -10.99 25.25 4.77
C VAL A 81 -9.76 25.26 3.86
N GLY A 82 -9.98 25.09 2.56
CA GLY A 82 -8.94 24.89 1.56
C GLY A 82 -8.70 23.41 1.28
N THR A 83 -7.48 23.08 0.87
CA THR A 83 -7.10 21.72 0.48
C THR A 83 -7.03 20.81 1.69
N VAL A 84 -7.69 19.67 1.57
CA VAL A 84 -7.74 18.59 2.58
C VAL A 84 -7.19 17.30 1.99
N VAL A 85 -6.28 16.68 2.71
CA VAL A 85 -5.70 15.37 2.41
C VAL A 85 -6.29 14.34 3.38
N LEU A 86 -6.91 13.29 2.88
CA LEU A 86 -7.24 12.09 3.65
C LEU A 86 -6.14 11.06 3.46
N GLY A 87 -5.63 10.52 4.56
CA GLY A 87 -4.52 9.58 4.49
C GLY A 87 -4.34 8.77 5.76
N LYS A 88 -3.23 8.04 5.77
CA LYS A 88 -2.80 7.24 6.92
C LYS A 88 -1.39 7.64 7.32
N VAL A 89 -1.19 7.97 8.59
CA VAL A 89 0.16 8.02 9.16
C VAL A 89 0.69 6.60 9.22
N SER A 90 1.58 6.25 8.29
CA SER A 90 2.12 4.89 8.19
C SER A 90 3.39 4.70 9.00
N ARG A 91 4.12 5.79 9.32
CA ARG A 91 5.29 5.81 10.19
C ARG A 91 5.41 7.15 10.90
N GLY A 92 5.96 7.13 12.11
CA GLY A 92 6.18 8.31 12.94
C GLY A 92 4.90 9.02 13.36
N ASN A 93 4.98 10.32 13.48
CA ASN A 93 3.86 11.19 13.82
C ASN A 93 3.86 12.45 12.96
N VAL A 94 2.70 13.06 12.80
CA VAL A 94 2.48 14.36 12.16
C VAL A 94 1.89 15.33 13.18
N LYS A 95 2.40 16.55 13.21
CA LYS A 95 1.95 17.62 14.13
C LYS A 95 1.37 18.78 13.34
N GLN A 96 0.48 19.50 13.98
CA GLN A 96 0.02 20.78 13.47
C GLN A 96 1.22 21.74 13.30
N TYR A 97 1.26 22.43 12.14
CA TYR A 97 2.34 23.32 11.69
C TYR A 97 3.62 22.64 11.22
N ASP A 98 3.65 21.30 11.14
CA ASP A 98 4.74 20.63 10.43
C ASP A 98 4.77 21.05 8.97
N THR A 99 5.99 21.20 8.44
CA THR A 99 6.25 21.31 7.01
C THR A 99 6.79 19.98 6.53
N LEU A 100 6.04 19.33 5.65
CA LEU A 100 6.39 18.05 5.05
C LEU A 100 6.69 18.21 3.56
N LYS A 101 7.42 17.28 2.99
CA LYS A 101 7.62 17.18 1.54
C LYS A 101 6.49 16.39 0.90
N PHE A 102 5.88 16.95 -0.14
CA PHE A 102 4.98 16.24 -1.02
C PHE A 102 5.79 15.45 -2.06
N LEU A 103 5.73 14.15 -2.01
CA LEU A 103 6.50 13.27 -2.90
C LEU A 103 5.56 12.57 -3.89
N PRO A 104 5.99 12.45 -5.18
CA PRO A 104 7.37 12.58 -5.66
C PRO A 104 7.82 14.00 -6.06
N ASN A 105 6.99 15.03 -6.01
CA ASN A 105 7.29 16.36 -6.56
C ASN A 105 8.38 17.10 -5.78
N GLY A 106 8.42 16.93 -4.45
CA GLY A 106 9.38 17.59 -3.56
C GLY A 106 8.93 18.94 -3.00
N ASP A 107 7.67 19.33 -3.26
CA ASP A 107 7.11 20.60 -2.78
C ASP A 107 6.92 20.61 -1.27
N ASP A 108 7.05 21.80 -0.67
CA ASP A 108 6.78 21.99 0.76
C ASP A 108 5.28 22.14 1.02
N VAL A 109 4.78 21.33 1.95
CA VAL A 109 3.37 21.32 2.37
C VAL A 109 3.28 21.59 3.85
N LEU A 110 2.61 22.68 4.24
CA LEU A 110 2.34 23.04 5.62
C LEU A 110 1.04 22.38 6.10
N VAL A 111 1.10 21.63 7.19
CA VAL A 111 -0.05 21.06 7.89
C VAL A 111 -0.71 22.14 8.75
N LYS A 112 -1.92 22.58 8.40
CA LYS A 112 -2.65 23.63 9.13
C LYS A 112 -3.43 23.10 10.32
N SER A 113 -4.10 21.96 10.13
CA SER A 113 -4.86 21.27 11.17
C SER A 113 -4.95 19.79 10.88
N ILE A 114 -5.20 19.01 11.92
CA ILE A 114 -5.32 17.56 11.88
C ILE A 114 -6.67 17.18 12.47
N GLN A 115 -7.39 16.27 11.81
CA GLN A 115 -8.62 15.65 12.30
C GLN A 115 -8.47 14.13 12.37
N MET A 116 -8.96 13.54 13.44
CA MET A 116 -9.11 12.10 13.63
C MET A 116 -10.51 11.82 14.19
N HIS A 117 -11.27 10.95 13.52
CA HIS A 117 -12.65 10.60 13.95
C HIS A 117 -13.55 11.84 14.21
N ASP A 118 -13.44 12.83 13.30
CA ASP A 118 -14.15 14.11 13.35
C ASP A 118 -13.67 15.11 14.44
N ASP A 119 -12.75 14.70 15.31
CA ASP A 119 -12.15 15.57 16.33
C ASP A 119 -10.86 16.23 15.81
N THR A 120 -10.68 17.51 16.14
CA THR A 120 -9.43 18.23 15.88
C THR A 120 -8.40 17.85 16.95
N VAL A 121 -7.21 17.40 16.49
CA VAL A 121 -6.12 16.98 17.35
C VAL A 121 -4.84 17.74 17.01
N PRO A 122 -3.93 17.99 18.00
CA PRO A 122 -2.67 18.67 17.75
C PRO A 122 -1.64 17.79 17.01
N GLU A 123 -1.74 16.48 17.17
CA GLU A 123 -0.85 15.50 16.52
C GLU A 123 -1.55 14.16 16.30
N ALA A 124 -1.03 13.39 15.36
CA ALA A 124 -1.48 12.03 15.07
C ALA A 124 -0.28 11.13 14.79
N SER A 125 -0.33 9.91 15.31
CA SER A 125 0.74 8.92 15.20
C SER A 125 0.35 7.72 14.35
N SER A 126 1.33 6.98 13.83
CA SER A 126 1.13 5.67 13.21
C SER A 126 0.42 4.72 14.19
N PRO A 127 -0.59 3.94 13.74
CA PRO A 127 -1.13 3.80 12.38
C PRO A 127 -2.39 4.65 12.09
N GLY A 128 -2.48 5.87 12.61
CA GLY A 128 -3.68 6.73 12.58
C GLY A 128 -4.15 7.07 11.16
N ARG A 129 -5.48 7.06 10.96
CA ARG A 129 -6.12 7.66 9.78
C ARG A 129 -6.41 9.12 10.09
N VAL A 130 -6.06 10.01 9.15
CA VAL A 130 -6.10 11.45 9.36
C VAL A 130 -6.75 12.19 8.20
N GLY A 131 -7.42 13.29 8.52
CA GLY A 131 -7.73 14.38 7.61
C GLY A 131 -6.80 15.56 7.91
N LEU A 132 -5.97 15.96 6.96
CA LEU A 132 -5.03 17.07 7.10
C LEU A 132 -5.53 18.26 6.26
N SER A 133 -5.83 19.41 6.90
CA SER A 133 -5.93 20.66 6.16
C SER A 133 -4.51 21.16 5.88
N VAL A 134 -4.19 21.43 4.62
CA VAL A 134 -2.83 21.74 4.19
C VAL A 134 -2.77 23.06 3.40
N LYS A 135 -1.54 23.57 3.24
CA LYS A 135 -1.22 24.69 2.34
C LYS A 135 0.01 24.32 1.51
N GLY A 136 0.02 24.70 0.25
CA GLY A 136 1.12 24.42 -0.67
C GLY A 136 0.90 23.16 -1.52
N LEU A 137 -0.35 22.66 -1.58
CA LEU A 137 -0.73 21.50 -2.37
C LEU A 137 -2.01 21.79 -3.14
N SER A 138 -2.08 21.37 -4.39
CA SER A 138 -3.29 21.39 -5.22
C SER A 138 -3.82 19.95 -5.38
N PRO A 139 -5.14 19.72 -5.24
CA PRO A 139 -5.71 18.39 -5.47
C PRO A 139 -5.41 17.80 -6.86
N ASP A 140 -5.27 18.65 -7.88
CA ASP A 140 -5.00 18.23 -9.26
C ASP A 140 -3.59 17.60 -9.43
N ASP A 141 -2.66 17.93 -8.53
CA ASP A 141 -1.29 17.42 -8.55
C ASP A 141 -1.14 16.07 -7.82
N VAL A 142 -2.15 15.69 -7.03
CA VAL A 142 -2.10 14.54 -6.13
C VAL A 142 -2.66 13.27 -6.77
N GLN A 143 -1.90 12.20 -6.67
CA GLN A 143 -2.37 10.85 -7.00
C GLN A 143 -2.51 10.00 -5.73
N ARG A 144 -3.46 9.10 -5.75
CA ARG A 144 -3.58 8.10 -4.67
C ARG A 144 -2.27 7.33 -4.52
N GLY A 145 -1.78 7.25 -3.29
CA GLY A 145 -0.51 6.61 -2.97
C GLY A 145 0.70 7.56 -2.94
N ASP A 146 0.55 8.82 -3.36
CA ASP A 146 1.57 9.85 -3.09
C ASP A 146 1.73 10.05 -1.58
N VAL A 147 2.81 10.69 -1.18
CA VAL A 147 3.23 10.71 0.23
C VAL A 147 3.55 12.12 0.70
N LEU A 148 3.10 12.46 1.92
CA LEU A 148 3.68 13.55 2.68
C LEU A 148 4.69 12.97 3.67
N ALA A 149 5.94 13.40 3.61
CA ALA A 149 7.03 12.83 4.40
C ALA A 149 7.95 13.90 5.00
N ALA A 150 8.65 13.53 6.06
CA ALA A 150 9.76 14.33 6.54
C ALA A 150 10.82 14.47 5.43
N PRO A 151 11.53 15.61 5.36
CA PRO A 151 12.59 15.80 4.37
C PRO A 151 13.61 14.65 4.37
N ASP A 152 14.09 14.26 3.20
CA ASP A 152 15.17 13.27 2.98
C ASP A 152 14.93 11.88 3.63
N SER A 153 13.68 11.55 3.93
CA SER A 153 13.33 10.30 4.62
C SER A 153 12.93 9.15 3.69
N LEU A 154 12.72 9.43 2.41
CA LEU A 154 12.29 8.48 1.38
C LEU A 154 13.04 8.74 0.07
N GLU A 155 13.13 7.70 -0.77
CA GLU A 155 13.77 7.79 -2.08
C GLU A 155 12.74 7.94 -3.19
N ILE A 156 13.09 8.66 -4.25
CA ILE A 156 12.30 8.79 -5.47
C ILE A 156 13.05 8.05 -6.57
N LYS A 157 12.43 7.01 -7.14
CA LYS A 157 13.08 6.17 -8.16
C LYS A 157 12.28 6.11 -9.46
N HIS A 158 12.99 6.17 -10.58
CA HIS A 158 12.50 5.89 -11.93
C HIS A 158 12.78 4.45 -12.37
N GLU A 159 13.72 3.80 -11.73
CA GLU A 159 14.06 2.40 -11.94
C GLU A 159 14.14 1.68 -10.62
N ILE A 160 13.67 0.44 -10.57
CA ILE A 160 13.72 -0.41 -9.38
C ILE A 160 14.24 -1.79 -9.74
N THR A 161 15.01 -2.37 -8.82
CA THR A 161 15.46 -3.75 -8.87
C THR A 161 14.71 -4.56 -7.83
N LEU A 162 14.28 -5.76 -8.19
CA LEU A 162 13.47 -6.62 -7.32
C LEU A 162 14.19 -7.93 -6.99
N ASP A 163 14.07 -8.35 -5.72
CA ASP A 163 14.20 -9.77 -5.34
C ASP A 163 12.92 -10.49 -5.79
N TYR A 164 12.86 -10.80 -7.09
CA TYR A 164 11.63 -11.20 -7.77
C TYR A 164 11.25 -12.64 -7.47
N ARG A 165 9.97 -12.83 -7.13
CA ARG A 165 9.31 -14.13 -6.94
C ARG A 165 8.15 -14.25 -7.92
N PRO A 166 8.23 -15.15 -8.90
CA PRO A 166 7.13 -15.38 -9.84
C PRO A 166 5.93 -15.98 -9.12
N ASN A 167 4.74 -15.59 -9.53
CA ASN A 167 3.52 -16.24 -9.06
C ASN A 167 3.30 -17.56 -9.82
N LYS A 168 3.34 -18.68 -9.11
CA LYS A 168 3.15 -20.03 -9.69
C LYS A 168 1.81 -20.24 -10.41
N TYR A 169 0.83 -19.39 -10.15
CA TYR A 169 -0.50 -19.46 -10.78
C TYR A 169 -0.63 -18.57 -12.02
N PHE A 170 0.34 -17.69 -12.27
CA PHE A 170 0.42 -16.94 -13.52
C PHE A 170 1.01 -17.83 -14.61
N ARG A 171 0.32 -17.97 -15.75
CA ARG A 171 0.65 -18.97 -16.80
C ARG A 171 1.20 -18.36 -18.09
N GLU A 172 1.11 -17.04 -18.20
CA GLU A 172 1.61 -16.35 -19.38
C GLU A 172 3.12 -16.12 -19.26
N GLU A 173 3.80 -16.12 -20.39
CA GLU A 173 5.22 -15.78 -20.43
C GLU A 173 5.43 -14.28 -20.24
N ILE A 174 6.50 -13.93 -19.55
CA ILE A 174 6.96 -12.57 -19.38
C ILE A 174 8.36 -12.43 -20.01
N ALA A 175 8.63 -11.28 -20.64
CA ALA A 175 9.88 -11.00 -21.30
C ALA A 175 10.30 -9.54 -21.13
N GLU A 176 11.57 -9.28 -21.41
CA GLU A 176 12.09 -7.91 -21.50
C GLU A 176 11.32 -7.10 -22.54
N ASN A 177 11.24 -5.81 -22.31
CA ASN A 177 10.50 -4.83 -23.10
C ASN A 177 8.97 -4.89 -22.99
N GLN A 178 8.39 -5.82 -22.26
CA GLN A 178 6.96 -5.81 -21.97
C GLN A 178 6.64 -4.78 -20.88
N THR A 179 5.43 -4.19 -21.00
CA THR A 179 4.90 -3.22 -20.04
C THR A 179 3.84 -3.87 -19.16
N PHE A 180 3.92 -3.59 -17.88
CA PHE A 180 3.01 -4.08 -16.84
C PHE A 180 2.54 -2.92 -15.96
N ILE A 181 1.55 -3.16 -15.16
CA ILE A 181 1.20 -2.28 -14.03
C ILE A 181 1.92 -2.79 -12.79
N VAL A 182 2.46 -1.90 -11.98
CA VAL A 182 3.05 -2.24 -10.69
C VAL A 182 2.32 -1.52 -9.56
N SER A 183 2.21 -2.19 -8.42
CA SER A 183 1.72 -1.63 -7.17
C SER A 183 2.85 -1.62 -6.15
N ILE A 184 3.09 -0.44 -5.57
CA ILE A 184 4.04 -0.23 -4.47
C ILE A 184 3.27 0.50 -3.38
N GLY A 185 2.83 -0.24 -2.35
CA GLY A 185 1.81 0.29 -1.42
C GLY A 185 0.53 0.67 -2.17
N LEU A 186 0.09 1.92 -2.05
CA LEU A 186 -1.07 2.46 -2.79
C LEU A 186 -0.68 3.07 -4.15
N GLN A 187 0.60 3.20 -4.46
CA GLN A 187 1.05 3.74 -5.74
C GLN A 187 0.82 2.71 -6.85
N ILE A 188 0.16 3.14 -7.93
CA ILE A 188 -0.03 2.34 -9.14
C ILE A 188 0.70 3.03 -10.28
N LYS A 189 1.67 2.34 -10.90
CA LYS A 189 2.53 2.88 -11.95
C LYS A 189 2.59 1.91 -13.13
N ALA A 190 2.72 2.45 -14.34
CA ALA A 190 3.13 1.63 -15.49
C ALA A 190 4.64 1.44 -15.46
N ALA A 191 5.09 0.22 -15.71
CA ALA A 191 6.50 -0.16 -15.66
C ALA A 191 6.87 -1.09 -16.82
N LYS A 192 8.05 -0.90 -17.37
CA LYS A 192 8.61 -1.74 -18.43
C LYS A 192 9.70 -2.63 -17.84
N ILE A 193 9.69 -3.92 -18.16
CA ILE A 193 10.78 -4.82 -17.79
C ILE A 193 11.99 -4.48 -18.67
N ILE A 194 13.11 -4.10 -18.05
CA ILE A 194 14.38 -3.79 -18.73
C ILE A 194 15.44 -4.88 -18.54
N SER A 195 15.26 -5.76 -17.55
CA SER A 195 16.07 -6.95 -17.35
C SER A 195 15.28 -7.99 -16.57
N MET A 196 15.50 -9.26 -16.89
CA MET A 196 14.89 -10.39 -16.18
C MET A 196 15.78 -10.96 -15.06
N ASN A 197 17.09 -10.76 -15.14
CA ASN A 197 18.04 -11.28 -14.14
C ASN A 197 19.23 -10.32 -13.92
N PRO A 198 19.23 -9.54 -12.81
CA PRO A 198 18.15 -9.38 -11.85
C PRO A 198 16.91 -8.73 -12.49
N MET A 199 15.73 -8.95 -11.91
CA MET A 199 14.52 -8.30 -12.37
C MET A 199 14.61 -6.79 -12.16
N LYS A 200 14.65 -6.04 -13.26
CA LYS A 200 14.68 -4.57 -13.26
C LYS A 200 13.50 -3.99 -14.02
N LEU A 201 12.90 -2.98 -13.45
CA LEU A 201 11.75 -2.28 -14.02
C LEU A 201 12.06 -0.79 -14.17
N SER A 202 11.75 -0.24 -15.34
CA SER A 202 11.73 1.21 -15.59
C SER A 202 10.31 1.72 -15.46
N LEU A 203 10.09 2.67 -14.57
CA LEU A 203 8.79 3.26 -14.26
C LEU A 203 8.50 4.45 -15.18
N VAL A 204 7.29 4.50 -15.75
CA VAL A 204 6.87 5.64 -16.61
C VAL A 204 6.79 6.95 -15.80
N LYS A 205 6.33 6.85 -14.55
CA LYS A 205 6.38 7.95 -13.57
C LYS A 205 7.15 7.47 -12.35
N PRO A 206 7.92 8.32 -11.67
CA PRO A 206 8.68 7.91 -10.51
C PRO A 206 7.78 7.39 -9.40
N ALA A 207 8.33 6.53 -8.57
CA ALA A 207 7.69 6.06 -7.35
C ALA A 207 8.48 6.51 -6.12
N VAL A 208 7.74 6.75 -5.05
CA VAL A 208 8.31 6.99 -3.72
C VAL A 208 8.57 5.64 -3.08
N ILE A 209 9.81 5.39 -2.71
CA ILE A 209 10.27 4.10 -2.19
C ILE A 209 10.74 4.26 -0.76
N ASP A 210 10.29 3.34 0.07
CA ASP A 210 10.77 3.17 1.44
C ASP A 210 11.55 1.86 1.57
N LYS A 211 12.34 1.76 2.62
CA LYS A 211 13.04 0.53 2.94
C LYS A 211 12.04 -0.62 3.09
N ASP A 212 12.38 -1.76 2.51
CA ASP A 212 11.55 -2.99 2.54
C ASP A 212 10.22 -2.92 1.78
N ASP A 213 9.99 -1.87 0.97
CA ASP A 213 8.81 -1.83 0.11
C ASP A 213 8.76 -3.03 -0.84
N VAL A 214 7.55 -3.55 -1.02
CA VAL A 214 7.27 -4.66 -1.94
C VAL A 214 6.59 -4.11 -3.19
N CYS A 215 7.13 -4.49 -4.34
CA CYS A 215 6.51 -4.25 -5.64
C CYS A 215 5.74 -5.49 -6.09
N VAL A 216 4.47 -5.33 -6.44
CA VAL A 216 3.64 -6.38 -7.06
C VAL A 216 3.48 -6.04 -8.54
N ILE A 217 3.82 -6.99 -9.43
CA ILE A 217 3.66 -6.84 -10.88
C ILE A 217 2.31 -7.41 -11.28
N LEU A 218 1.54 -6.63 -12.02
CA LEU A 218 0.17 -6.91 -12.41
C LEU A 218 -0.02 -6.85 -13.93
N LYS A 219 -0.84 -7.76 -14.45
CA LYS A 219 -1.34 -7.76 -15.83
C LYS A 219 -2.86 -7.75 -15.80
N PRO A 220 -3.51 -6.56 -15.74
CA PRO A 220 -4.96 -6.42 -15.54
C PRO A 220 -5.82 -7.15 -16.57
N GLU A 221 -5.34 -7.24 -17.81
CA GLU A 221 -6.02 -7.91 -18.93
C GLU A 221 -5.94 -9.44 -18.89
N SER A 222 -5.12 -10.03 -18.01
CA SER A 222 -5.05 -11.49 -17.88
C SER A 222 -6.36 -12.08 -17.38
N LEU A 223 -6.89 -13.07 -18.12
CA LEU A 223 -8.19 -13.69 -17.82
C LEU A 223 -8.13 -14.66 -16.65
N ALA A 224 -6.99 -15.28 -16.41
CA ALA A 224 -6.84 -16.31 -15.36
C ALA A 224 -6.38 -15.74 -14.03
N MET A 225 -5.21 -15.12 -14.00
CA MET A 225 -4.56 -14.57 -12.81
C MET A 225 -3.87 -13.27 -13.19
N ARG A 226 -4.23 -12.18 -12.53
CA ARG A 226 -3.69 -10.85 -12.84
C ARG A 226 -2.37 -10.54 -12.12
N ILE A 227 -2.05 -11.27 -11.07
CA ILE A 227 -0.80 -11.11 -10.33
C ILE A 227 0.29 -11.93 -11.01
N VAL A 228 1.27 -11.26 -11.59
CA VAL A 228 2.41 -11.85 -12.31
C VAL A 228 3.46 -12.37 -11.33
N GLY A 229 3.73 -11.60 -10.30
CA GLY A 229 4.68 -11.89 -9.25
C GLY A 229 4.92 -10.67 -8.37
N SER A 230 5.83 -10.80 -7.43
CA SER A 230 6.20 -9.72 -6.52
C SER A 230 7.64 -9.81 -6.10
N GLY A 231 8.17 -8.77 -5.48
CA GLY A 231 9.50 -8.80 -4.90
C GLY A 231 9.76 -7.61 -4.00
N LYS A 232 10.70 -7.78 -3.06
CA LYS A 232 11.26 -6.64 -2.32
C LYS A 232 12.06 -5.77 -3.28
N ILE A 233 11.96 -4.46 -3.09
CA ILE A 233 12.78 -3.50 -3.82
C ILE A 233 14.16 -3.47 -3.15
N THR A 234 15.22 -3.72 -3.95
CA THR A 234 16.60 -3.83 -3.47
C THR A 234 17.52 -2.76 -4.03
N GLY A 235 17.09 -2.03 -5.05
CA GLY A 235 17.91 -0.99 -5.70
C GLY A 235 17.10 -0.02 -6.54
#